data_85ab5f975ea09b33eca6d39721df5c42
#
_entry.id   85ab5f975ea09b33eca6d39721df5c42
#
_cell.length_a   1.000
_cell.length_b   1.000
_cell.length_c   1.000
_cell.angle_alpha   90.00
_cell.angle_beta   90.00
_cell.angle_gamma   90.00
#
_symmetry.space_group_name_H-M   'P 1'
#
loop_
_entity.id
_entity.type
_entity.pdbx_description
1 polymer ?
#
loop_
_entity_poly.entity_id
_entity_poly.type
_entity_poly.pdbx_seq_one_letter_code
_entity_poly.pdbx_strand_id
1 'polypeptide(L)'
;MKNIKIKTAIFYADKQEQVNLELLGAKFIKNVSVLDLNFPVYEYKNIYFFYIHSQIGLINSAIFSQTVAVKFLITNIINYGACGGRSSIDFSKMKNQLIFPKRFYLLDAKTPWYQPGQLPFEPKFYENNLLATQNFNLGSSNSFIFEENQVKDFQFVDFFDMEAFSFAQISAKNSLNFYCIKYLSDKIGQNLDILEVNSNIKQGAQSAAKYALALLEKI
;
A
#
# COMPACT_ATOMS: atom_id res chain seq x y z
N MET A 1 -23.77 -19.02 15.08
CA MET A 1 -22.56 -18.75 14.28
C MET A 1 -21.49 -18.24 15.23
N LYS A 2 -20.29 -18.86 15.25
CA LYS A 2 -19.17 -18.32 16.06
C LYS A 2 -18.92 -16.88 15.60
N ASN A 3 -18.81 -15.94 16.56
CA ASN A 3 -18.40 -14.56 16.26
C ASN A 3 -16.98 -14.60 15.68
N ILE A 4 -16.86 -14.57 14.35
CA ILE A 4 -15.57 -14.55 13.66
C ILE A 4 -14.98 -13.16 13.86
N LYS A 5 -13.92 -13.05 14.67
CA LYS A 5 -13.21 -11.80 14.88
C LYS A 5 -12.16 -11.64 13.78
N ILE A 6 -12.41 -10.74 12.82
CA ILE A 6 -11.46 -10.39 11.78
C ILE A 6 -10.52 -9.31 12.31
N LYS A 7 -9.21 -9.56 12.30
CA LYS A 7 -8.21 -8.61 12.82
C LYS A 7 -7.42 -7.91 11.74
N THR A 8 -7.45 -8.40 10.51
CA THR A 8 -6.55 -7.94 9.45
C THR A 8 -7.33 -7.59 8.19
N ALA A 9 -6.95 -6.48 7.57
CA ALA A 9 -7.38 -6.10 6.23
C ALA A 9 -6.17 -5.99 5.30
N ILE A 10 -6.27 -6.66 4.14
CA ILE A 10 -5.30 -6.59 3.04
C ILE A 10 -5.88 -5.69 1.96
N PHE A 11 -5.13 -4.67 1.55
CA PHE A 11 -5.54 -3.68 0.56
C PHE A 11 -4.67 -3.73 -0.69
N TYR A 12 -5.32 -3.56 -1.83
CA TYR A 12 -4.73 -3.24 -3.12
C TYR A 12 -5.53 -2.09 -3.77
N ALA A 13 -4.91 -1.30 -4.63
CA ALA A 13 -5.53 -0.07 -5.13
C ALA A 13 -5.97 -0.13 -6.60
N ASP A 14 -5.14 -0.68 -7.48
CA ASP A 14 -5.47 -0.85 -8.90
C ASP A 14 -6.11 -2.22 -9.14
N LYS A 15 -7.10 -2.27 -10.02
CA LYS A 15 -7.70 -3.54 -10.48
C LYS A 15 -6.69 -4.50 -11.11
N GLN A 16 -5.60 -3.98 -11.68
CA GLN A 16 -4.52 -4.81 -12.23
C GLN A 16 -3.70 -5.52 -11.14
N GLU A 17 -3.73 -5.00 -9.91
CA GLU A 17 -3.10 -5.60 -8.74
C GLU A 17 -3.93 -6.71 -8.11
N GLN A 18 -5.20 -6.85 -8.53
CA GLN A 18 -6.08 -7.87 -8.00
C GLN A 18 -5.56 -9.27 -8.31
N VAL A 19 -5.36 -10.04 -7.26
CA VAL A 19 -4.96 -11.44 -7.36
C VAL A 19 -6.15 -12.34 -7.01
N ASN A 20 -6.36 -13.40 -7.79
CA ASN A 20 -7.30 -14.45 -7.41
C ASN A 20 -6.71 -15.25 -6.25
N LEU A 21 -7.12 -14.90 -5.02
CA LEU A 21 -6.60 -15.52 -3.80
C LEU A 21 -6.99 -16.99 -3.66
N GLU A 22 -8.04 -17.46 -4.36
CA GLU A 22 -8.44 -18.88 -4.34
C GLU A 22 -7.36 -19.75 -4.99
N LEU A 23 -6.66 -19.25 -6.01
CA LEU A 23 -5.51 -19.92 -6.60
C LEU A 23 -4.30 -19.99 -5.65
N LEU A 24 -4.31 -19.20 -4.59
CA LEU A 24 -3.29 -19.18 -3.54
C LEU A 24 -3.74 -19.93 -2.27
N GLY A 25 -4.89 -20.62 -2.33
CA GLY A 25 -5.42 -21.44 -1.24
C GLY A 25 -6.30 -20.68 -0.23
N ALA A 26 -6.64 -19.44 -0.47
CA ALA A 26 -7.68 -18.75 0.31
C ALA A 26 -9.07 -19.13 -0.21
N LYS A 27 -10.09 -18.93 0.63
CA LYS A 27 -11.49 -19.20 0.29
C LYS A 27 -12.32 -17.93 0.49
N PHE A 28 -13.07 -17.53 -0.51
CA PHE A 28 -14.07 -16.48 -0.36
C PHE A 28 -15.19 -16.94 0.60
N ILE A 29 -15.57 -16.11 1.55
CA ILE A 29 -16.60 -16.42 2.54
C ILE A 29 -17.87 -15.62 2.28
N LYS A 30 -17.75 -14.30 2.22
CA LYS A 30 -18.90 -13.40 2.04
C LYS A 30 -18.46 -11.97 1.76
N ASN A 31 -19.38 -11.15 1.29
CA ASN A 31 -19.25 -9.70 1.34
C ASN A 31 -19.92 -9.13 2.60
N VAL A 32 -19.30 -8.12 3.17
CA VAL A 32 -19.88 -7.27 4.20
C VAL A 32 -19.92 -5.85 3.67
N SER A 33 -21.07 -5.19 3.75
CA SER A 33 -21.23 -3.82 3.24
C SER A 33 -21.40 -2.84 4.40
N VAL A 34 -20.79 -1.68 4.24
CA VAL A 34 -20.99 -0.51 5.12
C VAL A 34 -21.29 0.66 4.22
N LEU A 35 -22.51 1.17 4.28
CA LEU A 35 -23.05 2.05 3.26
C LEU A 35 -22.87 1.40 1.88
N ASP A 36 -22.34 2.11 0.90
CA ASP A 36 -22.08 1.61 -0.46
C ASP A 36 -20.71 0.95 -0.64
N LEU A 37 -19.92 0.84 0.45
CA LEU A 37 -18.60 0.21 0.42
C LEU A 37 -18.70 -1.28 0.69
N ASN A 38 -17.98 -2.08 -0.11
CA ASN A 38 -17.96 -3.53 0.01
C ASN A 38 -16.63 -4.02 0.59
N PHE A 39 -16.72 -4.92 1.55
CA PHE A 39 -15.59 -5.51 2.28
C PHE A 39 -15.64 -7.04 2.15
N PRO A 40 -15.03 -7.61 1.10
CA PRO A 40 -14.96 -9.06 0.92
C PRO A 40 -14.18 -9.73 2.05
N VAL A 41 -14.73 -10.78 2.61
CA VAL A 41 -14.12 -11.61 3.65
C VAL A 41 -13.61 -12.90 3.02
N TYR A 42 -12.38 -13.22 3.30
CA TYR A 42 -11.70 -14.45 2.92
C TYR A 42 -11.22 -15.22 4.15
N GLU A 43 -10.98 -16.50 3.97
CA GLU A 43 -10.34 -17.41 4.92
C GLU A 43 -9.08 -18.01 4.28
N TYR A 44 -7.97 -17.97 5.02
CA TYR A 44 -6.73 -18.65 4.68
C TYR A 44 -6.18 -19.36 5.92
N LYS A 45 -6.04 -20.68 5.87
CA LYS A 45 -5.55 -21.50 7.00
C LYS A 45 -6.28 -21.21 8.33
N ASN A 46 -7.60 -21.14 8.31
CA ASN A 46 -8.47 -20.79 9.45
C ASN A 46 -8.33 -19.35 9.96
N ILE A 47 -7.64 -18.45 9.24
CA ILE A 47 -7.54 -17.03 9.56
C ILE A 47 -8.48 -16.27 8.64
N TYR A 48 -9.38 -15.47 9.22
CA TYR A 48 -10.33 -14.63 8.47
C TYR A 48 -9.75 -13.22 8.33
N PHE A 49 -9.86 -12.66 7.12
CA PHE A 49 -9.36 -11.33 6.80
C PHE A 49 -10.22 -10.64 5.73
N PHE A 50 -10.15 -9.32 5.67
CA PHE A 50 -10.71 -8.56 4.56
C PHE A 50 -9.70 -8.47 3.41
N TYR A 51 -10.18 -8.62 2.16
CA TYR A 51 -9.39 -8.38 0.96
C TYR A 51 -10.05 -7.28 0.14
N ILE A 52 -9.51 -6.07 0.19
CA ILE A 52 -10.20 -4.85 -0.15
C ILE A 52 -9.54 -4.15 -1.34
N HIS A 53 -10.33 -3.87 -2.37
CA HIS A 53 -10.00 -2.94 -3.43
C HIS A 53 -10.26 -1.51 -2.92
N SER A 54 -9.21 -0.79 -2.53
CA SER A 54 -9.34 0.58 -2.00
C SER A 54 -9.59 1.63 -3.07
N GLN A 55 -9.39 1.30 -4.33
CA GLN A 55 -9.27 2.25 -5.43
C GLN A 55 -8.00 3.12 -5.31
N ILE A 56 -7.60 3.73 -6.43
CA ILE A 56 -6.38 4.53 -6.51
C ILE A 56 -6.56 5.87 -5.79
N GLY A 57 -5.52 6.32 -5.11
CA GLY A 57 -5.38 7.65 -4.54
C GLY A 57 -5.54 7.73 -3.02
N LEU A 58 -4.98 8.80 -2.46
CA LEU A 58 -4.89 9.03 -1.02
C LEU A 58 -6.26 9.07 -0.33
N ILE A 59 -7.24 9.73 -0.95
CA ILE A 59 -8.59 9.89 -0.38
C ILE A 59 -9.32 8.56 -0.33
N ASN A 60 -9.29 7.79 -1.42
CA ASN A 60 -9.93 6.48 -1.49
C ASN A 60 -9.34 5.53 -0.46
N SER A 61 -8.02 5.44 -0.40
CA SER A 61 -7.30 4.62 0.58
C SER A 61 -7.64 4.99 2.02
N ALA A 62 -7.77 6.30 2.32
CA ALA A 62 -8.17 6.79 3.64
C ALA A 62 -9.61 6.39 3.98
N ILE A 63 -10.57 6.56 3.04
CA ILE A 63 -11.98 6.20 3.26
C ILE A 63 -12.11 4.72 3.60
N PHE A 64 -11.54 3.84 2.78
CA PHE A 64 -11.68 2.40 2.99
C PHE A 64 -10.97 1.93 4.26
N SER A 65 -9.73 2.39 4.51
CA SER A 65 -8.96 1.97 5.69
C SER A 65 -9.56 2.49 6.99
N GLN A 66 -10.02 3.75 7.05
CA GLN A 66 -10.69 4.30 8.22
C GLN A 66 -12.03 3.60 8.49
N THR A 67 -12.81 3.31 7.43
CA THR A 67 -14.09 2.62 7.60
C THR A 67 -13.89 1.23 8.20
N VAL A 68 -12.96 0.44 7.67
CA VAL A 68 -12.74 -0.92 8.18
C VAL A 68 -12.14 -0.91 9.58
N ALA A 69 -11.27 0.05 9.88
CA ALA A 69 -10.65 0.20 11.19
C ALA A 69 -11.70 0.46 12.27
N VAL A 70 -12.58 1.41 12.07
CA VAL A 70 -13.59 1.81 13.04
C VAL A 70 -14.75 0.82 13.11
N LYS A 71 -15.24 0.36 11.96
CA LYS A 71 -16.45 -0.48 11.90
C LYS A 71 -16.20 -1.91 12.38
N PHE A 72 -15.02 -2.46 12.06
CA PHE A 72 -14.72 -3.86 12.36
C PHE A 72 -13.64 -4.05 13.42
N LEU A 73 -13.06 -2.96 13.93
CA LEU A 73 -12.07 -2.96 15.01
C LEU A 73 -10.88 -3.88 14.66
N ILE A 74 -10.40 -3.77 13.41
CA ILE A 74 -9.19 -4.49 13.00
C ILE A 74 -7.97 -3.97 13.76
N THR A 75 -6.91 -4.75 13.78
CA THR A 75 -5.64 -4.38 14.42
C THR A 75 -4.49 -4.26 13.43
N ASN A 76 -4.65 -4.81 12.23
CA ASN A 76 -3.61 -4.86 11.23
C ASN A 76 -4.11 -4.38 9.86
N ILE A 77 -3.33 -3.53 9.22
CA ILE A 77 -3.46 -3.15 7.81
C ILE A 77 -2.26 -3.68 7.06
N ILE A 78 -2.50 -4.44 5.98
CA ILE A 78 -1.51 -4.82 5.00
C ILE A 78 -1.87 -4.10 3.70
N ASN A 79 -0.99 -3.26 3.18
CA ASN A 79 -1.11 -2.71 1.83
C ASN A 79 -0.05 -3.35 0.94
N TYR A 80 -0.47 -3.91 -0.18
CA TYR A 80 0.46 -4.25 -1.24
C TYR A 80 0.10 -3.52 -2.53
N GLY A 81 1.08 -3.25 -3.37
CA GLY A 81 0.86 -2.57 -4.64
C GLY A 81 2.14 -2.16 -5.35
N ALA A 82 1.96 -1.69 -6.57
CA ALA A 82 3.03 -1.18 -7.40
C ALA A 82 3.62 0.13 -6.84
N CYS A 83 4.87 0.42 -7.21
CA CYS A 83 5.49 1.72 -7.02
C CYS A 83 6.45 2.01 -8.17
N GLY A 84 6.58 3.29 -8.53
CA GLY A 84 7.63 3.78 -9.39
C GLY A 84 8.94 3.96 -8.61
N GLY A 85 10.08 3.71 -9.24
CA GLY A 85 11.39 3.97 -8.65
C GLY A 85 11.97 5.29 -9.13
N ARG A 86 12.78 5.95 -8.27
CA ARG A 86 13.59 7.10 -8.69
C ARG A 86 14.57 6.71 -9.80
N SER A 87 14.97 7.67 -10.65
CA SER A 87 15.89 7.42 -11.78
C SER A 87 17.23 6.79 -11.34
N SER A 88 17.69 7.03 -10.12
CA SER A 88 18.90 6.45 -9.54
C SER A 88 18.75 4.98 -9.10
N ILE A 89 17.53 4.47 -8.98
CA ILE A 89 17.28 3.07 -8.60
C ILE A 89 17.71 2.13 -9.73
N ASP A 90 18.48 1.11 -9.42
CA ASP A 90 18.83 0.04 -10.35
C ASP A 90 17.63 -0.89 -10.56
N PHE A 91 16.86 -0.60 -11.61
CA PHE A 91 15.66 -1.34 -11.95
C PHE A 91 15.92 -2.84 -12.15
N SER A 92 17.02 -3.18 -12.80
CA SER A 92 17.32 -4.58 -13.12
C SER A 92 17.51 -5.45 -11.87
N LYS A 93 18.06 -4.86 -10.80
CA LYS A 93 18.23 -5.54 -9.51
C LYS A 93 16.95 -5.60 -8.70
N MET A 94 16.07 -4.60 -8.85
CA MET A 94 14.89 -4.45 -7.98
C MET A 94 13.61 -5.04 -8.60
N LYS A 95 13.55 -5.23 -9.91
CA LYS A 95 12.35 -5.63 -10.68
C LYS A 95 11.59 -6.82 -10.11
N ASN A 96 12.26 -7.80 -9.52
CA ASN A 96 11.64 -9.02 -9.00
C ASN A 96 11.67 -9.11 -7.47
N GLN A 97 12.00 -8.02 -6.80
CA GLN A 97 12.08 -7.98 -5.35
C GLN A 97 10.87 -7.30 -4.75
N LEU A 98 10.47 -7.78 -3.57
CA LEU A 98 9.53 -7.04 -2.74
C LEU A 98 10.27 -5.95 -1.97
N ILE A 99 9.65 -4.79 -1.91
CA ILE A 99 10.17 -3.58 -1.29
C ILE A 99 9.36 -3.32 -0.02
N PHE A 100 10.03 -3.11 1.09
CA PHE A 100 9.42 -2.85 2.39
C PHE A 100 9.83 -1.45 2.88
N PRO A 101 9.09 -0.40 2.48
CA PRO A 101 9.43 0.97 2.85
C PRO A 101 9.36 1.17 4.36
N LYS A 102 10.28 1.98 4.88
CA LYS A 102 10.32 2.32 6.29
C LYS A 102 9.57 3.61 6.61
N ARG A 103 9.67 4.62 5.75
CA ARG A 103 9.07 5.95 5.95
C ARG A 103 8.17 6.32 4.80
N PHE A 104 7.05 6.96 5.14
CA PHE A 104 5.99 7.36 4.22
C PHE A 104 5.81 8.86 4.25
N TYR A 105 5.93 9.50 3.09
CA TYR A 105 5.89 10.95 2.91
C TYR A 105 4.69 11.36 2.05
N LEU A 106 4.08 12.51 2.37
CA LEU A 106 3.03 13.13 1.55
C LEU A 106 3.68 14.11 0.57
N LEU A 107 3.67 13.82 -0.72
CA LEU A 107 4.33 14.68 -1.71
C LEU A 107 3.51 15.92 -2.07
N ASP A 108 2.19 15.87 -1.91
CA ASP A 108 1.26 16.93 -2.32
C ASP A 108 1.21 18.11 -1.32
N ALA A 109 1.70 17.93 -0.11
CA ALA A 109 1.63 18.97 0.91
C ALA A 109 2.65 20.09 0.65
N LYS A 110 2.16 21.28 0.36
CA LYS A 110 2.95 22.51 0.21
C LYS A 110 2.33 23.61 1.07
N THR A 111 2.83 23.77 2.27
CA THR A 111 2.32 24.73 3.24
C THR A 111 3.40 25.72 3.62
N PRO A 112 3.09 27.06 3.70
CA PRO A 112 4.05 28.04 4.20
C PRO A 112 4.57 27.67 5.60
N TRP A 113 5.82 27.93 5.88
CA TRP A 113 6.51 27.71 7.17
C TRP A 113 6.73 26.26 7.57
N TYR A 114 6.26 25.29 6.78
CA TYR A 114 6.52 23.86 6.97
C TYR A 114 7.43 23.32 5.88
N GLN A 115 8.07 22.20 6.14
CA GLN A 115 8.90 21.54 5.11
C GLN A 115 8.01 20.93 4.01
N PRO A 116 8.52 20.81 2.77
CA PRO A 116 7.80 20.07 1.73
C PRO A 116 7.34 18.70 2.24
N GLY A 117 6.08 18.35 1.96
CA GLY A 117 5.48 17.10 2.42
C GLY A 117 4.90 17.13 3.84
N GLN A 118 4.98 18.25 4.54
CA GLN A 118 4.46 18.39 5.90
C GLN A 118 3.19 19.24 5.94
N LEU A 119 2.12 18.68 6.48
CA LEU A 119 0.90 19.42 6.84
C LEU A 119 1.09 20.12 8.20
N PRO A 120 0.40 21.25 8.45
CA PRO A 120 0.46 21.93 9.75
C PRO A 120 0.10 20.98 10.89
N PHE A 121 0.92 20.98 11.93
CA PHE A 121 0.75 20.18 13.15
C PHE A 121 0.83 18.64 12.95
N GLU A 122 1.15 18.16 11.75
CA GLU A 122 1.38 16.74 11.46
C GLU A 122 2.88 16.42 11.38
N PRO A 123 3.29 15.17 11.64
CA PRO A 123 4.67 14.75 11.43
C PRO A 123 5.03 14.84 9.94
N LYS A 124 6.30 15.07 9.64
CA LYS A 124 6.80 15.11 8.25
C LYS A 124 6.65 13.77 7.53
N PHE A 125 6.69 12.66 8.24
CA PHE A 125 6.55 11.30 7.73
C PHE A 125 5.96 10.39 8.81
N TYR A 126 5.37 9.30 8.38
CA TYR A 126 5.04 8.18 9.26
C TYR A 126 6.08 7.08 9.09
N GLU A 127 6.45 6.40 10.16
CA GLU A 127 7.46 5.34 10.14
C GLU A 127 6.81 3.97 10.36
N ASN A 128 7.26 2.99 9.58
CA ASN A 128 6.88 1.59 9.74
C ASN A 128 8.15 0.76 10.00
N ASN A 129 8.20 0.10 11.13
CA ASN A 129 9.35 -0.72 11.52
C ASN A 129 9.06 -2.24 11.45
N LEU A 130 7.84 -2.65 11.09
CA LEU A 130 7.39 -4.04 11.23
C LEU A 130 7.95 -4.99 10.17
N LEU A 131 8.14 -4.51 8.94
CA LEU A 131 8.73 -5.30 7.85
C LEU A 131 10.06 -4.73 7.33
N ALA A 132 10.36 -3.49 7.66
CA ALA A 132 11.45 -2.75 7.04
C ALA A 132 12.81 -3.35 7.41
N THR A 133 13.44 -4.00 6.45
CA THR A 133 14.83 -4.45 6.52
C THR A 133 15.81 -3.46 5.90
N GLN A 134 15.29 -2.47 5.15
CA GLN A 134 16.02 -1.44 4.44
C GLN A 134 15.43 -0.06 4.76
N ASN A 135 16.25 0.99 4.69
CA ASN A 135 15.84 2.35 5.00
C ASN A 135 15.21 3.07 3.80
N PHE A 136 14.35 2.41 3.04
CA PHE A 136 13.67 3.01 1.90
C PHE A 136 12.58 3.98 2.33
N ASN A 137 12.51 5.09 1.64
CA ASN A 137 11.52 6.14 1.77
C ASN A 137 10.54 6.07 0.60
N LEU A 138 9.25 6.02 0.90
CA LEU A 138 8.17 6.03 -0.09
C LEU A 138 7.40 7.34 0.00
N GLY A 139 7.21 7.99 -1.13
CA GLY A 139 6.37 9.17 -1.24
C GLY A 139 5.08 8.88 -1.97
N SER A 140 3.95 9.34 -1.40
CA SER A 140 2.63 9.18 -2.01
C SER A 140 2.05 10.52 -2.48
N SER A 141 1.39 10.51 -3.64
CA SER A 141 0.76 11.67 -4.27
C SER A 141 -0.53 11.25 -4.98
N ASN A 142 -1.53 12.14 -5.09
CA ASN A 142 -2.67 11.93 -5.97
C ASN A 142 -2.30 12.10 -7.46
N SER A 143 -1.10 12.57 -7.76
CA SER A 143 -0.57 12.66 -9.10
C SER A 143 0.37 11.50 -9.39
N PHE A 144 0.27 10.92 -10.59
CA PHE A 144 1.27 9.96 -11.06
C PHE A 144 2.62 10.67 -11.24
N ILE A 145 3.68 10.14 -10.63
CA ILE A 145 5.03 10.71 -10.69
C ILE A 145 5.79 10.03 -11.81
N PHE A 146 6.11 10.78 -12.87
CA PHE A 146 6.81 10.28 -14.06
C PHE A 146 8.06 11.10 -14.43
N GLU A 147 8.27 12.27 -13.77
CA GLU A 147 9.42 13.14 -14.00
C GLU A 147 10.12 13.55 -12.70
N GLU A 148 11.44 13.61 -12.70
CA GLU A 148 12.24 14.03 -11.54
C GLU A 148 11.87 15.44 -11.04
N ASN A 149 11.46 16.34 -11.95
CA ASN A 149 11.10 17.70 -11.57
C ASN A 149 9.86 17.77 -10.67
N GLN A 150 8.94 16.79 -10.76
CA GLN A 150 7.76 16.72 -9.89
C GLN A 150 8.15 16.48 -8.41
N VAL A 151 9.31 15.88 -8.18
CA VAL A 151 9.80 15.46 -6.86
C VAL A 151 11.16 16.08 -6.48
N LYS A 152 11.50 17.22 -7.09
CA LYS A 152 12.76 17.93 -6.85
C LYS A 152 13.00 18.28 -5.37
N ASP A 153 11.93 18.55 -4.62
CA ASP A 153 11.97 18.90 -3.21
C ASP A 153 12.07 17.65 -2.29
N PHE A 154 12.02 16.44 -2.87
CA PHE A 154 11.97 15.15 -2.19
C PHE A 154 13.11 14.23 -2.62
N GLN A 155 14.34 14.76 -2.73
CA GLN A 155 15.51 13.99 -3.18
C GLN A 155 15.84 12.75 -2.32
N PHE A 156 15.34 12.70 -1.10
CA PHE A 156 15.51 11.62 -0.16
C PHE A 156 14.44 10.50 -0.30
N VAL A 157 13.47 10.64 -1.21
CA VAL A 157 12.43 9.63 -1.48
C VAL A 157 12.93 8.72 -2.60
N ASP A 158 12.87 7.40 -2.36
CA ASP A 158 13.36 6.36 -3.26
C ASP A 158 12.29 5.86 -4.22
N PHE A 159 11.06 5.72 -3.73
CA PHE A 159 9.92 5.14 -4.45
C PHE A 159 8.68 6.01 -4.34
N PHE A 160 7.76 5.83 -5.30
CA PHE A 160 6.57 6.66 -5.45
C PHE A 160 5.34 5.79 -5.67
N ASP A 161 4.26 6.10 -4.95
CA ASP A 161 2.94 5.50 -5.14
C ASP A 161 1.82 6.54 -4.97
N MET A 162 0.59 6.06 -4.87
CA MET A 162 -0.57 6.95 -4.73
C MET A 162 -1.39 6.70 -3.45
N GLU A 163 -0.98 5.83 -2.53
CA GLU A 163 -1.82 5.36 -1.41
C GLU A 163 -1.12 5.21 -0.06
N ALA A 164 0.10 4.72 -0.02
CA ALA A 164 0.74 4.20 1.18
C ALA A 164 0.82 5.20 2.34
N PHE A 165 0.97 6.49 2.03
CA PHE A 165 0.94 7.53 3.07
C PHE A 165 -0.39 7.53 3.84
N SER A 166 -1.54 7.40 3.13
CA SER A 166 -2.86 7.36 3.78
C SER A 166 -2.99 6.16 4.71
N PHE A 167 -2.56 4.97 4.28
CA PHE A 167 -2.57 3.79 5.14
C PHE A 167 -1.68 3.97 6.37
N ALA A 168 -0.49 4.53 6.20
CA ALA A 168 0.43 4.81 7.30
C ALA A 168 -0.15 5.83 8.29
N GLN A 169 -0.75 6.92 7.80
CA GLN A 169 -1.40 7.94 8.62
C GLN A 169 -2.60 7.37 9.39
N ILE A 170 -3.51 6.66 8.72
CA ILE A 170 -4.67 6.04 9.35
C ILE A 170 -4.24 5.02 10.41
N SER A 171 -3.23 4.21 10.11
CA SER A 171 -2.69 3.25 11.08
C SER A 171 -2.11 3.93 12.31
N ALA A 172 -1.34 4.99 12.15
CA ALA A 172 -0.77 5.75 13.26
C ALA A 172 -1.86 6.39 14.12
N LYS A 173 -2.88 7.02 13.50
CA LYS A 173 -3.97 7.71 14.23
C LYS A 173 -4.91 6.73 14.95
N ASN A 174 -5.00 5.47 14.51
CA ASN A 174 -5.87 4.45 15.12
C ASN A 174 -5.08 3.38 15.89
N SER A 175 -3.76 3.55 16.09
CA SER A 175 -2.88 2.59 16.78
C SER A 175 -2.93 1.19 16.17
N LEU A 176 -2.95 1.10 14.83
CA LEU A 176 -2.93 -0.14 14.08
C LEU A 176 -1.51 -0.50 13.64
N ASN A 177 -1.24 -1.78 13.53
CA ASN A 177 -0.04 -2.26 12.86
C ASN A 177 -0.17 -2.05 11.34
N PHE A 178 0.88 -1.49 10.74
CA PHE A 178 0.92 -1.26 9.29
C PHE A 178 2.04 -2.07 8.64
N TYR A 179 1.69 -2.82 7.62
CA TYR A 179 2.58 -3.64 6.81
C TYR A 179 2.47 -3.19 5.35
N CYS A 180 3.54 -2.61 4.81
CA CYS A 180 3.59 -2.15 3.43
C CYS A 180 4.50 -3.04 2.61
N ILE A 181 3.96 -3.58 1.50
CA ILE A 181 4.64 -4.50 0.60
C ILE A 181 4.55 -3.91 -0.80
N LYS A 182 5.65 -3.36 -1.31
CA LYS A 182 5.69 -2.77 -2.65
C LYS A 182 6.52 -3.62 -3.60
N TYR A 183 6.33 -3.39 -4.89
CA TYR A 183 7.12 -3.95 -5.97
C TYR A 183 7.25 -2.91 -7.08
N LEU A 184 8.36 -2.98 -7.79
CA LEU A 184 8.68 -1.98 -8.81
C LEU A 184 7.91 -2.26 -10.10
N SER A 185 7.10 -1.31 -10.57
CA SER A 185 6.39 -1.37 -11.86
C SER A 185 7.14 -0.63 -12.97
N ASP A 186 7.71 0.51 -12.63
CA ASP A 186 8.31 1.47 -13.55
C ASP A 186 9.40 2.29 -12.86
N LYS A 187 10.02 3.17 -13.63
CA LYS A 187 11.06 4.09 -13.16
C LYS A 187 10.80 5.46 -13.74
N ILE A 188 10.85 6.50 -12.91
CA ILE A 188 10.65 7.87 -13.38
C ILE A 188 11.73 8.29 -14.38
N GLY A 189 11.34 9.11 -15.36
CA GLY A 189 12.25 9.59 -16.41
C GLY A 189 12.55 8.60 -17.53
N GLN A 190 11.91 7.43 -17.56
CA GLN A 190 11.99 6.49 -18.67
C GLN A 190 10.77 6.63 -19.60
N ASN A 191 10.97 6.32 -20.90
CA ASN A 191 9.83 6.09 -21.78
C ASN A 191 9.04 4.88 -21.28
N LEU A 192 7.81 5.13 -20.82
CA LEU A 192 6.95 4.08 -20.26
C LEU A 192 6.42 3.21 -21.40
N ASP A 193 6.87 1.97 -21.45
CA ASP A 193 6.17 0.90 -22.19
C ASP A 193 5.03 0.37 -21.30
N ILE A 194 3.80 0.75 -21.65
CA ILE A 194 2.59 0.34 -20.91
C ILE A 194 2.46 -1.18 -20.80
N LEU A 195 2.88 -1.93 -21.83
CA LEU A 195 2.81 -3.39 -21.81
C LEU A 195 3.81 -3.97 -20.79
N GLU A 196 5.01 -3.40 -20.73
CA GLU A 196 6.01 -3.81 -19.73
C GLU A 196 5.54 -3.45 -18.32
N VAL A 197 5.05 -2.24 -18.09
CA VAL A 197 4.52 -1.80 -16.79
C VAL A 197 3.39 -2.73 -16.34
N ASN A 198 2.41 -3.02 -17.19
CA ASN A 198 1.31 -3.93 -16.86
C ASN A 198 1.78 -5.35 -16.55
N SER A 199 2.80 -5.84 -17.24
CA SER A 199 3.43 -7.13 -16.96
C SER A 199 4.09 -7.15 -15.59
N ASN A 200 4.84 -6.08 -15.25
CA ASN A 200 5.49 -5.92 -13.94
C ASN A 200 4.46 -5.85 -12.81
N ILE A 201 3.35 -5.12 -13.00
CA ILE A 201 2.26 -5.04 -12.04
C ILE A 201 1.69 -6.43 -11.75
N LYS A 202 1.32 -7.18 -12.77
CA LYS A 202 0.73 -8.52 -12.58
C LYS A 202 1.67 -9.50 -11.88
N GLN A 203 2.94 -9.52 -12.27
CA GLN A 203 3.95 -10.40 -11.67
C GLN A 203 4.24 -10.01 -10.21
N GLY A 204 4.42 -8.72 -9.95
CA GLY A 204 4.68 -8.19 -8.62
C GLY A 204 3.51 -8.41 -7.67
N ALA A 205 2.27 -8.20 -8.15
CA ALA A 205 1.06 -8.43 -7.38
C ALA A 205 0.93 -9.88 -6.89
N GLN A 206 1.25 -10.87 -7.74
CA GLN A 206 1.25 -12.29 -7.35
C GLN A 206 2.24 -12.57 -6.21
N SER A 207 3.45 -12.03 -6.32
CA SER A 207 4.49 -12.20 -5.28
C SER A 207 4.10 -11.51 -3.98
N ALA A 208 3.58 -10.30 -4.06
CA ALA A 208 3.16 -9.51 -2.91
C ALA A 208 1.94 -10.11 -2.20
N ALA A 209 0.94 -10.59 -2.94
CA ALA A 209 -0.23 -11.26 -2.37
C ALA A 209 0.15 -12.57 -1.66
N LYS A 210 1.06 -13.38 -2.22
CA LYS A 210 1.60 -14.57 -1.56
C LYS A 210 2.29 -14.22 -0.24
N TYR A 211 3.10 -13.16 -0.24
CA TYR A 211 3.77 -12.68 0.96
C TYR A 211 2.76 -12.17 2.00
N ALA A 212 1.74 -11.41 1.58
CA ALA A 212 0.67 -10.91 2.45
C ALA A 212 -0.11 -12.06 3.12
N LEU A 213 -0.44 -13.13 2.38
CA LEU A 213 -1.07 -14.33 2.94
C LEU A 213 -0.17 -15.05 3.95
N ALA A 214 1.12 -15.22 3.62
CA ALA A 214 2.09 -15.83 4.55
C ALA A 214 2.29 -15.00 5.82
N LEU A 215 2.15 -13.67 5.72
CA LEU A 215 2.24 -12.77 6.86
C LEU A 215 1.08 -12.95 7.84
N LEU A 216 -0.13 -13.31 7.37
CA LEU A 216 -1.29 -13.57 8.24
C LEU A 216 -1.01 -14.61 9.33
N GLU A 217 -0.14 -15.57 9.05
CA GLU A 217 0.22 -16.63 10.02
C GLU A 217 1.17 -16.15 11.13
N LYS A 218 1.70 -14.92 11.01
CA LYS A 218 2.72 -14.36 11.91
C LYS A 218 2.22 -13.18 12.76
N ILE A 219 1.02 -12.65 12.47
CA ILE A 219 0.48 -11.42 13.08
C ILE A 219 -0.85 -11.62 13.81
#